data_8a2ee612fdc4f69be05385d64f92fcd1
#
_entry.id   8a2ee612fdc4f69be05385d64f92fcd1
#
_cell.length_a   1.000
_cell.length_b   1.000
_cell.length_c   1.000
_cell.angle_alpha   90.00
_cell.angle_beta   90.00
_cell.angle_gamma   90.00
#
_symmetry.space_group_name_H-M   'P 1'
#
loop_
_entity.id
_entity.type
_entity.pdbx_description
1 polymer ?
#
loop_
_entity_poly.entity_id
_entity_poly.type
_entity_poly.pdbx_seq_one_letter_code
_entity_poly.pdbx_strand_id
1 'polypeptide(L)'
;MPARPYRQHRRTFLKALGTAGAGAVLAGNAPAVLGAATPAIGPVPKRKFGRHQEMVSCLTLGGATLAHAESLETATRIAHAAIDMGVTFFDNAWEYSNGRAEEWMGLALQGKRDKVFLMTKVCTHNKGQESKAKALAMLEDSLRRLNTDHLDLWQVHQILTDEEADSIFIPDGVLGAIEQAKKQGKIRYCGFTGHARPKVHLRVLAHRYPFDSVQMPLSVFDAHDDGFQKLVLPELQRQGIAPLAMKTLGGNAKAIKDGLVTAQECLRYSLSLPVVTVVSGIDKMEWLQENARVAASFKPLTAAERAELEQRCSPKKEYEYYRRWAYYDGGPQGVLAA
;
A
#
# COMPACT_ATOMS: atom_id res chain seq x y z
N MET A 1 44.22 15.93 -15.33
CA MET A 1 44.80 14.84 -14.52
C MET A 1 43.84 13.68 -14.59
N PRO A 2 44.25 12.46 -15.01
CA PRO A 2 43.36 11.37 -15.32
C PRO A 2 43.02 10.53 -14.09
N ALA A 3 41.82 9.98 -14.12
CA ALA A 3 41.27 9.03 -13.12
C ALA A 3 42.05 7.72 -13.08
N ARG A 4 42.27 7.19 -11.88
CA ARG A 4 42.83 5.85 -11.66
C ARG A 4 41.72 4.82 -11.44
N PRO A 5 41.83 3.63 -12.03
CA PRO A 5 40.85 2.56 -11.89
C PRO A 5 41.10 1.74 -10.62
N TYR A 6 40.02 1.39 -9.94
CA TYR A 6 40.00 0.43 -8.83
C TYR A 6 39.86 -0.98 -9.38
N ARG A 7 40.93 -1.75 -9.37
CA ARG A 7 40.94 -3.19 -9.70
C ARG A 7 41.69 -3.96 -8.62
N GLN A 8 41.14 -5.13 -8.27
CA GLN A 8 41.74 -6.28 -7.60
C GLN A 8 41.73 -6.28 -6.07
N HIS A 9 40.84 -7.16 -5.51
CA HIS A 9 41.20 -8.14 -4.50
C HIS A 9 40.12 -9.25 -4.44
N ARG A 10 40.16 -10.11 -5.44
CA ARG A 10 39.47 -11.42 -5.44
C ARG A 10 40.51 -12.50 -5.75
N ARG A 11 41.37 -12.84 -4.76
CA ARG A 11 42.24 -14.03 -4.82
C ARG A 11 43.05 -14.18 -3.53
N THR A 12 42.42 -14.55 -2.40
CA THR A 12 43.17 -15.08 -1.23
C THR A 12 42.24 -15.77 -0.22
N PHE A 13 41.27 -16.59 -0.65
CA PHE A 13 40.47 -17.36 0.31
C PHE A 13 40.30 -18.84 -0.07
N LEU A 14 41.11 -19.40 -0.96
CA LEU A 14 41.06 -20.78 -1.34
C LEU A 14 42.44 -21.43 -1.29
N LYS A 15 43.14 -21.42 -0.10
CA LYS A 15 44.25 -22.29 0.17
C LYS A 15 44.44 -22.48 1.69
N ALA A 16 43.62 -23.31 2.31
CA ALA A 16 43.90 -23.95 3.58
C ALA A 16 42.84 -25.02 3.89
N LEU A 17 42.86 -26.13 3.21
CA LEU A 17 42.25 -27.39 3.64
C LEU A 17 42.91 -28.51 2.80
N GLY A 18 43.98 -29.01 3.29
CA GLY A 18 44.65 -30.18 2.83
C GLY A 18 45.49 -30.82 3.93
N THR A 19 45.15 -32.04 4.23
CA THR A 19 45.90 -33.10 4.90
C THR A 19 45.55 -33.44 6.33
N ALA A 20 45.16 -34.67 6.43
CA ALA A 20 45.44 -35.72 7.39
C ALA A 20 44.33 -36.13 8.35
N GLY A 21 43.99 -37.43 8.27
CA GLY A 21 43.38 -38.19 9.35
C GLY A 21 42.34 -39.23 8.95
N ALA A 22 42.77 -40.40 8.53
CA ALA A 22 41.93 -41.60 8.47
C ALA A 22 41.54 -42.01 9.91
N GLY A 23 40.25 -42.19 10.17
CA GLY A 23 39.74 -42.65 11.47
C GLY A 23 38.28 -43.01 11.42
N ALA A 24 38.02 -44.32 11.42
CA ALA A 24 36.85 -45.07 11.90
C ALA A 24 35.44 -44.55 11.60
N VAL A 25 34.75 -45.26 10.71
CA VAL A 25 33.30 -45.27 10.53
C VAL A 25 32.64 -45.85 11.79
N LEU A 26 31.99 -45.02 12.58
CA LEU A 26 30.91 -45.41 13.48
C LEU A 26 29.62 -44.91 12.87
N ALA A 27 28.80 -45.81 12.33
CA ALA A 27 27.44 -45.54 11.89
C ALA A 27 26.58 -45.23 13.11
N GLY A 28 26.54 -43.94 13.48
CA GLY A 28 25.54 -43.41 14.41
C GLY A 28 24.36 -42.88 13.60
N ASN A 29 23.19 -43.50 13.74
CA ASN A 29 21.92 -42.99 13.27
C ASN A 29 21.69 -41.62 13.95
N ALA A 30 22.11 -40.52 13.29
CA ALA A 30 21.61 -39.18 13.66
C ALA A 30 20.14 -39.15 13.23
N PRO A 31 19.18 -38.86 14.14
CA PRO A 31 17.82 -38.60 13.72
C PRO A 31 17.86 -37.42 12.75
N ALA A 32 17.38 -37.61 11.52
CA ALA A 32 17.08 -36.51 10.62
C ALA A 32 16.16 -35.56 11.39
N VAL A 33 16.68 -34.39 11.76
CA VAL A 33 15.84 -33.27 12.18
C VAL A 33 15.03 -32.95 10.95
N LEU A 34 13.85 -33.56 10.84
CA LEU A 34 12.80 -33.12 9.95
C LEU A 34 12.57 -31.66 10.29
N GLY A 35 13.10 -30.77 9.43
CA GLY A 35 12.81 -29.35 9.54
C GLY A 35 11.30 -29.22 9.68
N ALA A 36 10.84 -28.67 10.79
CA ALA A 36 9.43 -28.43 11.03
C ALA A 36 8.93 -27.65 9.82
N ALA A 37 8.07 -28.26 9.03
CA ALA A 37 7.45 -27.62 7.89
C ALA A 37 6.79 -26.37 8.44
N THR A 38 7.17 -25.20 7.94
CA THR A 38 6.53 -23.94 8.30
C THR A 38 5.03 -24.15 8.07
N PRO A 39 4.16 -23.99 9.07
CA PRO A 39 2.74 -24.27 8.91
C PRO A 39 2.23 -23.49 7.71
N ALA A 40 1.47 -24.16 6.84
CA ALA A 40 0.89 -23.54 5.66
C ALA A 40 0.12 -22.29 6.09
N ILE A 41 0.46 -21.15 5.52
CA ILE A 41 -0.24 -19.89 5.79
C ILE A 41 -1.64 -20.05 5.18
N GLY A 42 -2.69 -19.92 5.99
CA GLY A 42 -4.06 -19.85 5.48
C GLY A 42 -4.24 -18.64 4.54
N PRO A 43 -5.27 -18.61 3.71
CA PRO A 43 -5.51 -17.48 2.83
C PRO A 43 -5.80 -16.20 3.64
N VAL A 44 -5.34 -15.07 3.12
CA VAL A 44 -5.64 -13.76 3.71
C VAL A 44 -7.15 -13.53 3.75
N PRO A 45 -7.73 -13.19 4.91
CA PRO A 45 -9.17 -12.99 5.04
C PRO A 45 -9.71 -11.86 4.17
N LYS A 46 -10.96 -11.98 3.75
CA LYS A 46 -11.69 -10.93 3.04
C LYS A 46 -12.62 -10.17 3.96
N ARG A 47 -12.84 -8.89 3.63
CA ARG A 47 -13.78 -7.99 4.31
C ARG A 47 -14.73 -7.36 3.31
N LYS A 48 -15.91 -7.00 3.76
CA LYS A 48 -16.93 -6.33 2.95
C LYS A 48 -16.48 -4.92 2.58
N PHE A 49 -16.62 -4.55 1.30
CA PHE A 49 -16.22 -3.24 0.78
C PHE A 49 -17.27 -2.17 1.11
N GLY A 50 -17.20 -1.60 2.31
CA GLY A 50 -18.14 -0.58 2.77
C GLY A 50 -19.60 -1.08 2.73
N ARG A 51 -20.48 -0.29 2.10
CA ARG A 51 -21.90 -0.61 1.92
C ARG A 51 -22.19 -1.68 0.85
N HIS A 52 -21.18 -2.04 0.03
CA HIS A 52 -21.34 -2.97 -1.09
C HIS A 52 -21.22 -4.43 -0.66
N GLN A 53 -21.75 -5.36 -1.46
CA GLN A 53 -21.61 -6.81 -1.21
C GLN A 53 -20.25 -7.37 -1.66
N GLU A 54 -19.43 -6.57 -2.31
CA GLU A 54 -18.08 -6.93 -2.75
C GLU A 54 -17.20 -7.31 -1.56
N MET A 55 -16.44 -8.40 -1.72
CA MET A 55 -15.51 -8.92 -0.70
C MET A 55 -14.08 -8.78 -1.18
N VAL A 56 -13.28 -7.99 -0.49
CA VAL A 56 -11.87 -7.73 -0.83
C VAL A 56 -10.93 -8.21 0.27
N SER A 57 -9.70 -8.57 -0.07
CA SER A 57 -8.70 -8.98 0.93
C SER A 57 -8.41 -7.86 1.93
N CYS A 58 -8.24 -8.23 3.21
CA CYS A 58 -7.92 -7.25 4.26
C CYS A 58 -6.47 -6.74 4.20
N LEU A 59 -5.67 -7.28 3.30
CA LEU A 59 -4.33 -6.81 2.94
C LEU A 59 -4.32 -6.46 1.45
N THR A 60 -3.71 -5.33 1.09
CA THR A 60 -3.58 -4.84 -0.29
C THR A 60 -2.11 -4.76 -0.69
N LEU A 61 -1.78 -5.24 -1.90
CA LEU A 61 -0.47 -5.07 -2.51
C LEU A 61 -0.33 -3.65 -3.08
N GLY A 62 0.59 -2.86 -2.50
CA GLY A 62 0.84 -1.47 -2.91
C GLY A 62 1.79 -1.35 -4.11
N GLY A 63 1.31 -0.82 -5.22
CA GLY A 63 2.05 -0.66 -6.47
C GLY A 63 3.22 0.32 -6.41
N ALA A 64 3.11 1.38 -5.59
CA ALA A 64 4.20 2.35 -5.44
C ALA A 64 5.52 1.67 -5.06
N THR A 65 5.47 0.74 -4.11
CA THR A 65 6.67 0.02 -3.65
C THR A 65 6.99 -1.17 -4.54
N LEU A 66 5.99 -1.86 -5.08
CA LEU A 66 6.20 -2.97 -6.02
C LEU A 66 7.03 -2.54 -7.24
N ALA A 67 6.85 -1.30 -7.72
CA ALA A 67 7.65 -0.73 -8.80
C ALA A 67 9.13 -0.51 -8.45
N HIS A 68 9.51 -0.68 -7.18
CA HIS A 68 10.90 -0.61 -6.69
C HIS A 68 11.51 -1.99 -6.44
N ALA A 69 10.80 -3.08 -6.76
CA ALA A 69 11.38 -4.42 -6.75
C ALA A 69 12.61 -4.50 -7.66
N GLU A 70 13.49 -5.45 -7.38
CA GLU A 70 14.77 -5.61 -8.10
C GLU A 70 14.61 -5.69 -9.63
N SER A 71 13.50 -6.29 -10.08
CA SER A 71 13.17 -6.44 -11.50
C SER A 71 11.66 -6.62 -11.70
N LEU A 72 11.19 -6.45 -12.94
CA LEU A 72 9.83 -6.81 -13.34
C LEU A 72 9.51 -8.28 -13.06
N GLU A 73 10.48 -9.18 -13.26
CA GLU A 73 10.30 -10.60 -12.94
C GLU A 73 10.04 -10.81 -11.45
N THR A 74 10.79 -10.13 -10.58
CA THR A 74 10.58 -10.17 -9.12
C THR A 74 9.22 -9.57 -8.75
N ALA A 75 8.83 -8.42 -9.32
CA ALA A 75 7.52 -7.82 -9.12
C ALA A 75 6.38 -8.76 -9.54
N THR A 76 6.53 -9.43 -10.69
CA THR A 76 5.56 -10.41 -11.20
C THR A 76 5.44 -11.62 -10.26
N ARG A 77 6.56 -12.17 -9.78
CA ARG A 77 6.53 -13.27 -8.80
C ARG A 77 5.84 -12.87 -7.50
N ILE A 78 6.10 -11.65 -7.00
CA ILE A 78 5.43 -11.11 -5.81
C ILE A 78 3.92 -10.98 -6.06
N ALA A 79 3.49 -10.41 -7.19
CA ALA A 79 2.09 -10.25 -7.52
C ALA A 79 1.36 -11.60 -7.64
N HIS A 80 1.96 -12.60 -8.28
CA HIS A 80 1.39 -13.94 -8.39
C HIS A 80 1.30 -14.63 -7.02
N ALA A 81 2.37 -14.59 -6.22
CA ALA A 81 2.36 -15.15 -4.87
C ALA A 81 1.33 -14.46 -3.97
N ALA A 82 1.12 -13.14 -4.14
CA ALA A 82 0.09 -12.41 -3.42
C ALA A 82 -1.31 -12.97 -3.73
N ILE A 83 -1.64 -13.19 -5.01
CA ILE A 83 -2.90 -13.81 -5.44
C ILE A 83 -3.05 -15.20 -4.82
N ASP A 84 -2.02 -16.03 -4.88
CA ASP A 84 -2.03 -17.41 -4.35
C ASP A 84 -2.22 -17.42 -2.82
N MET A 85 -1.73 -16.39 -2.11
CA MET A 85 -1.94 -16.20 -0.66
C MET A 85 -3.29 -15.55 -0.33
N GLY A 86 -4.15 -15.24 -1.32
CA GLY A 86 -5.44 -14.60 -1.11
C GLY A 86 -5.39 -13.08 -0.98
N VAL A 87 -4.25 -12.42 -1.24
CA VAL A 87 -4.15 -10.97 -1.38
C VAL A 87 -4.64 -10.60 -2.78
N THR A 88 -5.89 -10.17 -2.86
CA THR A 88 -6.58 -9.92 -4.13
C THR A 88 -6.88 -8.45 -4.38
N PHE A 89 -6.57 -7.54 -3.46
CA PHE A 89 -6.69 -6.12 -3.66
C PHE A 89 -5.34 -5.52 -4.05
N PHE A 90 -5.27 -4.85 -5.19
CA PHE A 90 -4.05 -4.27 -5.75
C PHE A 90 -4.23 -2.77 -5.93
N ASP A 91 -3.34 -1.98 -5.31
CA ASP A 91 -3.36 -0.51 -5.31
C ASP A 91 -2.30 0.06 -6.25
N ASN A 92 -2.65 1.07 -7.03
CA ASN A 92 -1.74 1.83 -7.87
C ASN A 92 -2.09 3.32 -7.89
N ALA A 93 -1.32 4.14 -8.63
CA ALA A 93 -1.66 5.49 -9.01
C ALA A 93 -0.96 5.88 -10.32
N TRP A 94 -1.60 6.75 -11.10
CA TRP A 94 -1.13 7.22 -12.39
C TRP A 94 0.31 7.78 -12.34
N GLU A 95 0.67 8.46 -11.26
CA GLU A 95 1.98 9.12 -11.11
C GLU A 95 3.07 8.22 -10.52
N TYR A 96 2.74 7.04 -9.94
CA TYR A 96 3.73 6.23 -9.25
C TYR A 96 4.86 5.79 -10.18
N SER A 97 6.09 6.17 -9.80
CA SER A 97 7.30 5.90 -10.59
C SER A 97 7.17 6.34 -12.05
N ASN A 98 6.51 7.49 -12.31
CA ASN A 98 6.25 8.02 -13.64
C ASN A 98 5.50 7.03 -14.56
N GLY A 99 4.54 6.28 -14.00
CA GLY A 99 3.72 5.31 -14.74
C GLY A 99 4.26 3.89 -14.70
N ARG A 100 5.54 3.67 -14.37
CA ARG A 100 6.14 2.32 -14.31
C ARG A 100 5.39 1.39 -13.36
N ALA A 101 4.83 1.91 -12.26
CA ALA A 101 4.08 1.09 -11.32
C ALA A 101 2.84 0.47 -11.96
N GLU A 102 2.11 1.22 -12.79
CA GLU A 102 0.98 0.71 -13.55
C GLU A 102 1.43 -0.25 -14.66
N GLU A 103 2.50 0.07 -15.40
CA GLU A 103 3.06 -0.79 -16.46
C GLU A 103 3.48 -2.15 -15.93
N TRP A 104 4.25 -2.18 -14.83
CA TRP A 104 4.69 -3.42 -14.23
C TRP A 104 3.54 -4.26 -13.69
N MET A 105 2.55 -3.60 -13.07
CA MET A 105 1.36 -4.28 -12.58
C MET A 105 0.52 -4.84 -13.72
N GLY A 106 0.35 -4.10 -14.79
CA GLY A 106 -0.35 -4.57 -16.00
C GLY A 106 0.29 -5.81 -16.61
N LEU A 107 1.62 -5.81 -16.71
CA LEU A 107 2.38 -6.97 -17.19
C LEU A 107 2.27 -8.16 -16.23
N ALA A 108 2.36 -7.93 -14.92
CA ALA A 108 2.23 -8.98 -13.91
C ALA A 108 0.83 -9.60 -13.87
N LEU A 109 -0.21 -8.85 -14.24
CA LEU A 109 -1.61 -9.31 -14.22
C LEU A 109 -2.10 -9.92 -15.54
N GLN A 110 -1.24 -10.08 -16.55
CA GLN A 110 -1.64 -10.75 -17.80
C GLN A 110 -2.21 -12.14 -17.53
N GLY A 111 -3.45 -12.39 -18.00
CA GLY A 111 -4.19 -13.62 -17.75
C GLY A 111 -4.67 -13.83 -16.29
N LYS A 112 -4.53 -12.82 -15.44
CA LYS A 112 -4.94 -12.87 -14.02
C LYS A 112 -5.78 -11.66 -13.57
N ARG A 113 -6.17 -10.76 -14.50
CA ARG A 113 -6.95 -9.54 -14.18
C ARG A 113 -8.23 -9.84 -13.39
N ASP A 114 -8.90 -10.92 -13.72
CA ASP A 114 -10.13 -11.39 -13.08
C ASP A 114 -9.93 -11.91 -11.65
N LYS A 115 -8.70 -12.15 -11.23
CA LYS A 115 -8.37 -12.63 -9.88
C LYS A 115 -8.23 -11.52 -8.86
N VAL A 116 -8.20 -10.25 -9.31
CA VAL A 116 -7.89 -9.12 -8.44
C VAL A 116 -8.94 -8.02 -8.50
N PHE A 117 -9.12 -7.33 -7.38
CA PHE A 117 -9.77 -6.04 -7.28
C PHE A 117 -8.68 -4.99 -7.51
N LEU A 118 -8.69 -4.37 -8.69
CA LEU A 118 -7.64 -3.47 -9.15
C LEU A 118 -8.06 -2.02 -9.01
N MET A 119 -7.23 -1.22 -8.35
CA MET A 119 -7.44 0.22 -8.27
C MET A 119 -6.26 1.02 -8.79
N THR A 120 -6.56 2.22 -9.27
CA THR A 120 -5.58 3.28 -9.49
C THR A 120 -6.16 4.64 -9.11
N LYS A 121 -5.38 5.71 -9.28
CA LYS A 121 -5.75 7.05 -8.83
C LYS A 121 -5.46 8.09 -9.91
N VAL A 122 -6.36 9.07 -10.03
CA VAL A 122 -6.19 10.24 -10.89
C VAL A 122 -5.53 11.37 -10.09
N CYS A 123 -4.53 12.01 -10.67
CA CYS A 123 -3.71 13.04 -10.01
C CYS A 123 -4.15 14.44 -10.45
N THR A 124 -5.17 14.99 -9.79
CA THR A 124 -5.72 16.32 -10.09
C THR A 124 -5.16 17.44 -9.21
N HIS A 125 -4.27 17.11 -8.27
CA HIS A 125 -3.65 18.06 -7.34
C HIS A 125 -2.62 19.00 -7.96
N ASN A 126 -2.18 18.74 -9.19
CA ASN A 126 -1.29 19.65 -9.92
C ASN A 126 -2.12 20.71 -10.64
N LYS A 127 -1.74 21.98 -10.52
CA LYS A 127 -2.40 23.09 -11.19
C LYS A 127 -2.59 22.83 -12.69
N GLY A 128 -3.83 22.97 -13.16
CA GLY A 128 -4.21 22.73 -14.55
C GLY A 128 -4.52 21.27 -14.88
N GLN A 129 -4.58 20.39 -13.89
CA GLN A 129 -4.95 18.98 -14.05
C GLN A 129 -6.38 18.68 -13.52
N GLU A 130 -7.09 19.69 -13.04
CA GLU A 130 -8.36 19.56 -12.32
C GLU A 130 -9.55 19.25 -13.24
N SER A 131 -9.40 19.50 -14.56
CA SER A 131 -10.51 19.39 -15.51
C SER A 131 -10.91 17.94 -15.80
N LYS A 132 -12.18 17.75 -16.11
CA LYS A 132 -12.77 16.48 -16.58
C LYS A 132 -11.97 15.88 -17.74
N ALA A 133 -11.59 16.67 -18.73
CA ALA A 133 -10.85 16.19 -19.89
C ALA A 133 -9.48 15.64 -19.52
N LYS A 134 -8.76 16.28 -18.60
CA LYS A 134 -7.46 15.82 -18.09
C LYS A 134 -7.62 14.54 -17.27
N ALA A 135 -8.63 14.48 -16.41
CA ALA A 135 -8.91 13.29 -15.62
C ALA A 135 -9.22 12.07 -16.52
N LEU A 136 -10.03 12.25 -17.56
CA LEU A 136 -10.31 11.19 -18.53
C LEU A 136 -9.05 10.74 -19.29
N ALA A 137 -8.20 11.67 -19.70
CA ALA A 137 -6.94 11.34 -20.36
C ALA A 137 -6.03 10.49 -19.45
N MET A 138 -5.93 10.83 -18.14
CA MET A 138 -5.21 10.02 -17.16
C MET A 138 -5.84 8.62 -16.97
N LEU A 139 -7.17 8.51 -17.02
CA LEU A 139 -7.83 7.21 -16.96
C LEU A 139 -7.47 6.33 -18.14
N GLU A 140 -7.51 6.88 -19.36
CA GLU A 140 -7.10 6.13 -20.57
C GLU A 140 -5.64 5.69 -20.51
N ASP A 141 -4.75 6.56 -20.02
CA ASP A 141 -3.35 6.20 -19.78
C ASP A 141 -3.22 5.05 -18.78
N SER A 142 -3.95 5.13 -17.65
CA SER A 142 -3.94 4.08 -16.63
C SER A 142 -4.45 2.75 -17.18
N LEU A 143 -5.57 2.75 -17.92
CA LEU A 143 -6.12 1.54 -18.53
C LEU A 143 -5.13 0.91 -19.51
N ARG A 144 -4.48 1.73 -20.35
CA ARG A 144 -3.45 1.29 -21.28
C ARG A 144 -2.24 0.69 -20.58
N ARG A 145 -1.68 1.35 -19.54
CA ARG A 145 -0.53 0.87 -18.78
C ARG A 145 -0.86 -0.40 -17.99
N LEU A 146 -2.02 -0.46 -17.37
CA LEU A 146 -2.50 -1.62 -16.62
C LEU A 146 -2.98 -2.76 -17.53
N ASN A 147 -2.99 -2.56 -18.85
CA ASN A 147 -3.42 -3.54 -19.85
C ASN A 147 -4.80 -4.13 -19.53
N THR A 148 -5.77 -3.27 -19.26
CA THR A 148 -7.15 -3.64 -18.89
C THR A 148 -8.14 -2.63 -19.47
N ASP A 149 -9.37 -3.05 -19.69
CA ASP A 149 -10.48 -2.21 -20.15
C ASP A 149 -11.27 -1.57 -19.00
N HIS A 150 -11.06 -2.02 -17.77
CA HIS A 150 -11.75 -1.49 -16.59
C HIS A 150 -10.94 -1.56 -15.30
N LEU A 151 -11.31 -0.71 -14.36
CA LEU A 151 -10.85 -0.71 -12.98
C LEU A 151 -12.00 -1.08 -12.04
N ASP A 152 -11.66 -1.72 -10.91
CA ASP A 152 -12.64 -1.90 -9.85
C ASP A 152 -12.84 -0.60 -9.07
N LEU A 153 -11.78 0.12 -8.75
CA LEU A 153 -11.84 1.37 -8.00
C LEU A 153 -10.93 2.45 -8.63
N TRP A 154 -11.46 3.64 -8.82
CA TRP A 154 -10.70 4.81 -9.25
C TRP A 154 -10.84 5.94 -8.23
N GLN A 155 -9.72 6.44 -7.69
CA GLN A 155 -9.72 7.44 -6.62
C GLN A 155 -9.11 8.77 -7.07
N VAL A 156 -9.61 9.88 -6.54
CA VAL A 156 -8.95 11.19 -6.63
C VAL A 156 -7.73 11.19 -5.72
N HIS A 157 -6.55 11.38 -6.29
CA HIS A 157 -5.27 11.34 -5.57
C HIS A 157 -4.85 12.70 -5.15
N GLN A 158 -4.32 12.72 -4.16
CA GLN A 158 -4.11 13.14 -2.76
C GLN A 158 -4.62 14.56 -2.57
N ILE A 159 -5.75 14.67 -1.95
CA ILE A 159 -6.34 15.96 -1.61
C ILE A 159 -5.62 16.51 -0.38
N LEU A 160 -4.97 17.68 -0.49
CA LEU A 160 -4.13 18.27 0.53
C LEU A 160 -4.66 19.62 1.05
N THR A 161 -5.38 20.38 0.22
CA THR A 161 -5.85 21.71 0.55
C THR A 161 -7.38 21.83 0.44
N ASP A 162 -7.93 22.89 1.03
CA ASP A 162 -9.35 23.19 0.94
C ASP A 162 -9.75 23.53 -0.50
N GLU A 163 -8.87 24.18 -1.26
CA GLU A 163 -9.06 24.52 -2.66
C GLU A 163 -9.11 23.25 -3.52
N GLU A 164 -8.22 22.28 -3.28
CA GLU A 164 -8.27 20.98 -3.95
C GLU A 164 -9.56 20.22 -3.61
N ALA A 165 -10.00 20.26 -2.35
CA ALA A 165 -11.27 19.66 -1.93
C ALA A 165 -12.46 20.26 -2.67
N ASP A 166 -12.49 21.58 -2.84
CA ASP A 166 -13.56 22.28 -3.56
C ASP A 166 -13.48 22.02 -5.07
N SER A 167 -12.27 21.92 -5.64
CA SER A 167 -12.07 21.68 -7.07
C SER A 167 -12.64 20.35 -7.56
N ILE A 168 -12.81 19.37 -6.67
CA ILE A 168 -13.47 18.10 -7.01
C ILE A 168 -14.90 18.33 -7.51
N PHE A 169 -15.59 19.34 -6.95
CA PHE A 169 -17.02 19.59 -7.14
C PHE A 169 -17.34 20.66 -8.20
N ILE A 170 -16.32 21.19 -8.89
CA ILE A 170 -16.59 22.14 -10.00
C ILE A 170 -17.30 21.44 -11.17
N PRO A 171 -18.13 22.17 -11.95
CA PRO A 171 -18.97 21.57 -12.99
C PRO A 171 -18.22 20.75 -14.05
N ASP A 172 -17.02 21.18 -14.46
CA ASP A 172 -16.17 20.47 -15.42
C ASP A 172 -14.94 19.81 -14.73
N GLY A 173 -15.14 19.37 -13.49
CA GLY A 173 -14.11 18.75 -12.67
C GLY A 173 -14.06 17.24 -12.75
N VAL A 174 -13.27 16.66 -11.85
CA VAL A 174 -12.99 15.20 -11.81
C VAL A 174 -14.25 14.36 -11.57
N LEU A 175 -15.26 14.87 -10.84
CA LEU A 175 -16.53 14.12 -10.66
C LEU A 175 -17.24 13.89 -11.99
N GLY A 176 -17.22 14.87 -12.90
CA GLY A 176 -17.75 14.67 -14.24
C GLY A 176 -17.05 13.57 -15.05
N ALA A 177 -15.74 13.39 -14.80
CA ALA A 177 -14.99 12.27 -15.37
C ALA A 177 -15.38 10.94 -14.74
N ILE A 178 -15.52 10.89 -13.41
CA ILE A 178 -15.96 9.71 -12.66
C ILE A 178 -17.33 9.21 -13.14
N GLU A 179 -18.30 10.12 -13.24
CA GLU A 179 -19.64 9.77 -13.71
C GLU A 179 -19.66 9.24 -15.16
N GLN A 180 -18.85 9.85 -16.02
CA GLN A 180 -18.69 9.38 -17.39
C GLN A 180 -18.03 8.00 -17.45
N ALA A 181 -16.95 7.79 -16.69
CA ALA A 181 -16.24 6.53 -16.64
C ALA A 181 -17.11 5.39 -16.07
N LYS A 182 -17.95 5.67 -15.05
CA LYS A 182 -18.95 4.72 -14.54
C LYS A 182 -19.97 4.34 -15.63
N LYS A 183 -20.53 5.33 -16.35
CA LYS A 183 -21.48 5.08 -17.45
C LYS A 183 -20.88 4.26 -18.59
N GLN A 184 -19.59 4.40 -18.83
CA GLN A 184 -18.85 3.64 -19.85
C GLN A 184 -18.41 2.25 -19.38
N GLY A 185 -18.64 1.90 -18.11
CA GLY A 185 -18.19 0.64 -17.51
C GLY A 185 -16.67 0.56 -17.27
N LYS A 186 -15.94 1.69 -17.40
CA LYS A 186 -14.50 1.75 -17.21
C LYS A 186 -14.09 1.73 -15.74
N ILE A 187 -15.00 2.11 -14.83
CA ILE A 187 -14.79 2.01 -13.38
C ILE A 187 -16.07 1.52 -12.71
N ARG A 188 -15.94 0.74 -11.64
CA ARG A 188 -17.06 0.27 -10.82
C ARG A 188 -17.32 1.18 -9.64
N TYR A 189 -16.27 1.50 -8.90
CA TYR A 189 -16.30 2.27 -7.66
C TYR A 189 -15.41 3.50 -7.76
N CYS A 190 -15.70 4.50 -6.92
CA CYS A 190 -14.89 5.71 -6.84
C CYS A 190 -14.59 6.08 -5.39
N GLY A 191 -13.56 6.90 -5.20
CA GLY A 191 -13.15 7.37 -3.90
C GLY A 191 -12.14 8.51 -3.97
N PHE A 192 -11.55 8.82 -2.84
CA PHE A 192 -10.47 9.80 -2.78
C PHE A 192 -9.43 9.43 -1.71
N THR A 193 -8.29 10.10 -1.76
CA THR A 193 -7.18 9.88 -0.84
C THR A 193 -6.58 11.19 -0.33
N GLY A 194 -5.87 11.12 0.78
CA GLY A 194 -5.03 12.20 1.27
C GLY A 194 -4.17 11.74 2.45
N HIS A 195 -3.15 12.55 2.82
CA HIS A 195 -2.11 12.09 3.74
C HIS A 195 -2.05 12.87 5.06
N ALA A 196 -2.51 14.13 5.11
CA ALA A 196 -2.02 14.96 6.19
C ALA A 196 -3.05 15.86 6.89
N ARG A 197 -4.18 16.11 6.29
CA ARG A 197 -5.17 17.09 6.79
C ARG A 197 -6.55 16.46 6.93
N PRO A 198 -6.87 15.84 8.09
CA PRO A 198 -8.18 15.20 8.31
C PRO A 198 -9.36 16.15 8.08
N LYS A 199 -9.23 17.45 8.40
CA LYS A 199 -10.28 18.44 8.19
C LYS A 199 -10.62 18.63 6.71
N VAL A 200 -9.64 18.53 5.81
CA VAL A 200 -9.85 18.58 4.36
C VAL A 200 -10.69 17.38 3.90
N HIS A 201 -10.44 16.19 4.46
CA HIS A 201 -11.29 15.02 4.19
C HIS A 201 -12.73 15.22 4.66
N LEU A 202 -12.91 15.79 5.85
CA LEU A 202 -14.26 16.13 6.35
C LEU A 202 -14.97 17.15 5.46
N ARG A 203 -14.23 18.12 4.88
CA ARG A 203 -14.76 19.06 3.90
C ARG A 203 -15.29 18.34 2.66
N VAL A 204 -14.52 17.43 2.09
CA VAL A 204 -14.99 16.60 0.95
C VAL A 204 -16.23 15.79 1.32
N LEU A 205 -16.23 15.14 2.49
CA LEU A 205 -17.34 14.31 2.95
C LEU A 205 -18.61 15.10 3.26
N ALA A 206 -18.50 16.39 3.60
CA ALA A 206 -19.63 17.28 3.86
C ALA A 206 -20.51 17.50 2.60
N HIS A 207 -19.96 17.38 1.40
CA HIS A 207 -20.71 17.46 0.15
C HIS A 207 -21.66 16.27 -0.10
N ARG A 208 -21.55 15.19 0.70
CA ARG A 208 -22.42 14.01 0.61
C ARG A 208 -22.43 13.33 -0.76
N TYR A 209 -21.40 13.55 -1.56
CA TYR A 209 -21.22 12.77 -2.79
C TYR A 209 -21.02 11.28 -2.43
N PRO A 210 -21.64 10.31 -3.12
CA PRO A 210 -21.66 8.91 -2.72
C PRO A 210 -20.33 8.19 -3.04
N PHE A 211 -19.22 8.69 -2.52
CA PHE A 211 -17.95 7.99 -2.60
C PHE A 211 -18.07 6.58 -2.02
N ASP A 212 -17.36 5.64 -2.60
CA ASP A 212 -17.36 4.23 -2.20
C ASP A 212 -16.22 3.93 -1.23
N SER A 213 -15.12 4.68 -1.30
CA SER A 213 -13.95 4.49 -0.44
C SER A 213 -13.20 5.79 -0.14
N VAL A 214 -12.47 5.80 0.99
CA VAL A 214 -11.48 6.82 1.34
C VAL A 214 -10.20 6.13 1.81
N GLN A 215 -9.06 6.48 1.20
CA GLN A 215 -7.75 5.97 1.57
C GLN A 215 -6.96 7.04 2.31
N MET A 216 -6.53 6.72 3.53
CA MET A 216 -5.88 7.68 4.42
C MET A 216 -4.93 6.99 5.40
N PRO A 217 -3.99 7.70 6.03
CA PRO A 217 -3.18 7.15 7.10
C PRO A 217 -4.05 6.67 8.25
N LEU A 218 -3.93 5.39 8.58
CA LEU A 218 -4.57 4.76 9.73
C LEU A 218 -3.56 3.83 10.39
N SER A 219 -2.75 4.39 11.24
CA SER A 219 -1.64 3.73 11.91
C SER A 219 -1.66 4.02 13.41
N VAL A 220 -0.84 3.32 14.19
CA VAL A 220 -0.66 3.60 15.60
C VAL A 220 -0.15 5.03 15.85
N PHE A 221 0.54 5.63 14.88
CA PHE A 221 1.05 7.01 14.98
C PHE A 221 -0.05 8.06 14.79
N ASP A 222 -1.17 7.71 14.13
CA ASP A 222 -2.32 8.59 13.86
C ASP A 222 -3.38 8.57 15.00
N ALA A 223 -3.10 7.88 16.12
CA ALA A 223 -4.06 7.68 17.20
C ALA A 223 -4.21 8.88 18.17
N HIS A 224 -3.91 10.10 17.71
CA HIS A 224 -4.07 11.34 18.48
C HIS A 224 -5.36 12.08 18.09
N ASP A 225 -5.71 13.14 18.85
CA ASP A 225 -7.02 13.80 18.74
C ASP A 225 -7.28 14.47 17.40
N ASP A 226 -6.25 14.96 16.73
CA ASP A 226 -6.30 15.58 15.41
C ASP A 226 -5.98 14.60 14.25
N GLY A 227 -5.97 13.27 14.52
CA GLY A 227 -5.70 12.22 13.55
C GLY A 227 -6.93 11.81 12.73
N PHE A 228 -6.67 11.13 11.61
CA PHE A 228 -7.72 10.55 10.75
C PHE A 228 -8.57 9.53 11.49
N GLN A 229 -7.94 8.75 12.39
CA GLN A 229 -8.62 7.72 13.16
C GLN A 229 -9.73 8.29 14.04
N LYS A 230 -9.52 9.47 14.64
CA LYS A 230 -10.52 10.10 15.52
C LYS A 230 -11.47 11.02 14.80
N LEU A 231 -11.03 11.69 13.74
CA LEU A 231 -11.84 12.69 13.05
C LEU A 231 -12.60 12.11 11.84
N VAL A 232 -11.95 11.32 11.00
CA VAL A 232 -12.51 10.92 9.70
C VAL A 232 -13.13 9.54 9.73
N LEU A 233 -12.48 8.57 10.38
CA LEU A 233 -12.93 7.18 10.40
C LEU A 233 -14.37 6.99 10.91
N PRO A 234 -14.83 7.67 12.00
CA PRO A 234 -16.22 7.60 12.44
C PRO A 234 -17.22 8.11 11.40
N GLU A 235 -16.86 9.15 10.66
CA GLU A 235 -17.71 9.70 9.60
C GLU A 235 -17.85 8.74 8.42
N LEU A 236 -16.77 8.06 8.03
CA LEU A 236 -16.83 7.02 7.00
C LEU A 236 -17.74 5.87 7.41
N GLN A 237 -17.64 5.41 8.65
CA GLN A 237 -18.53 4.37 9.18
C GLN A 237 -20.00 4.81 9.12
N ARG A 238 -20.30 6.04 9.52
CA ARG A 238 -21.65 6.61 9.49
C ARG A 238 -22.23 6.68 8.07
N GLN A 239 -21.38 6.94 7.05
CA GLN A 239 -21.78 7.00 5.65
C GLN A 239 -21.71 5.64 4.93
N GLY A 240 -21.21 4.59 5.57
CA GLY A 240 -21.00 3.28 4.94
C GLY A 240 -19.92 3.29 3.86
N ILE A 241 -18.99 4.25 3.90
CA ILE A 241 -17.86 4.39 2.99
C ILE A 241 -16.72 3.48 3.46
N ALA A 242 -16.07 2.75 2.54
CA ALA A 242 -14.98 1.84 2.83
C ALA A 242 -13.69 2.58 3.25
N PRO A 243 -13.21 2.44 4.51
CA PRO A 243 -11.92 3.00 4.91
C PRO A 243 -10.79 2.09 4.43
N LEU A 244 -9.82 2.63 3.68
CA LEU A 244 -8.62 1.94 3.25
C LEU A 244 -7.42 2.53 4.01
N ALA A 245 -6.79 1.71 4.86
CA ALA A 245 -5.65 2.15 5.65
C ALA A 245 -4.37 2.16 4.82
N MET A 246 -3.57 3.21 4.94
CA MET A 246 -2.23 3.28 4.36
C MET A 246 -1.24 3.86 5.38
N LYS A 247 0.06 3.84 5.02
CA LYS A 247 1.15 4.42 5.83
C LYS A 247 1.24 3.82 7.24
N THR A 248 0.92 2.56 7.37
CA THR A 248 0.88 1.83 8.65
C THR A 248 2.21 1.82 9.38
N LEU A 249 3.33 1.95 8.65
CA LEU A 249 4.70 2.03 9.19
C LEU A 249 5.21 3.49 9.32
N GLY A 250 4.30 4.48 9.39
CA GLY A 250 4.67 5.89 9.53
C GLY A 250 5.17 6.55 8.24
N GLY A 251 5.20 5.84 7.11
CA GLY A 251 5.62 6.33 5.79
C GLY A 251 7.06 6.02 5.41
N ASN A 252 8.01 5.91 6.37
CA ASN A 252 9.43 5.62 6.12
C ASN A 252 10.01 4.52 7.02
N ALA A 253 9.14 3.85 7.79
CA ALA A 253 9.51 2.80 8.75
C ALA A 253 10.58 3.23 9.80
N LYS A 254 10.74 4.54 10.06
CA LYS A 254 11.74 5.04 11.00
C LYS A 254 11.52 4.47 12.40
N ALA A 255 10.28 4.43 12.89
CA ALA A 255 9.96 3.89 14.21
C ALA A 255 10.39 2.43 14.39
N ILE A 256 10.32 1.63 13.31
CA ILE A 256 10.77 0.24 13.32
C ILE A 256 12.30 0.19 13.35
N LYS A 257 12.97 1.00 12.54
CA LYS A 257 14.44 1.10 12.52
C LYS A 257 15.00 1.55 13.86
N ASP A 258 14.28 2.42 14.57
CA ASP A 258 14.64 2.92 15.90
C ASP A 258 14.26 1.92 17.03
N GLY A 259 13.65 0.78 16.72
CA GLY A 259 13.26 -0.23 17.70
C GLY A 259 12.06 0.13 18.58
N LEU A 260 11.29 1.17 18.21
CA LEU A 260 10.13 1.61 18.99
C LEU A 260 8.95 0.63 18.88
N VAL A 261 8.77 0.06 17.69
CA VAL A 261 7.64 -0.81 17.36
C VAL A 261 8.06 -1.76 16.23
N THR A 262 7.42 -2.91 16.12
CA THR A 262 7.64 -3.86 15.03
C THR A 262 6.68 -3.61 13.87
N ALA A 263 7.05 -4.06 12.66
CA ALA A 263 6.15 -4.02 11.49
C ALA A 263 4.87 -4.84 11.73
N GLN A 264 4.97 -5.97 12.44
CA GLN A 264 3.84 -6.83 12.80
C GLN A 264 2.88 -6.13 13.74
N GLU A 265 3.36 -5.41 14.78
CA GLU A 265 2.53 -4.61 15.68
C GLU A 265 1.80 -3.51 14.90
N CYS A 266 2.49 -2.78 14.02
CA CYS A 266 1.89 -1.74 13.19
C CYS A 266 0.78 -2.30 12.27
N LEU A 267 1.05 -3.41 11.60
CA LEU A 267 0.08 -4.05 10.70
C LEU A 267 -1.13 -4.58 11.49
N ARG A 268 -0.87 -5.28 12.61
CA ARG A 268 -1.93 -5.80 13.49
C ARG A 268 -2.77 -4.67 14.08
N TYR A 269 -2.15 -3.53 14.44
CA TYR A 269 -2.87 -2.34 14.90
C TYR A 269 -3.85 -1.85 13.84
N SER A 270 -3.36 -1.57 12.62
CA SER A 270 -4.21 -1.05 11.53
C SER A 270 -5.31 -2.03 11.13
N LEU A 271 -5.04 -3.34 11.12
CA LEU A 271 -6.05 -4.39 10.90
C LEU A 271 -7.10 -4.44 12.01
N SER A 272 -6.78 -3.99 13.23
CA SER A 272 -7.71 -3.94 14.38
C SER A 272 -8.67 -2.75 14.33
N LEU A 273 -8.41 -1.78 13.47
CA LEU A 273 -9.34 -0.68 13.20
C LEU A 273 -10.48 -1.17 12.29
N PRO A 274 -11.63 -0.47 12.28
CA PRO A 274 -12.75 -0.81 11.40
C PRO A 274 -12.45 -0.42 9.94
N VAL A 275 -11.39 -0.98 9.38
CA VAL A 275 -10.94 -0.78 8.00
C VAL A 275 -11.29 -1.97 7.12
N VAL A 276 -11.45 -1.73 5.84
CA VAL A 276 -11.68 -2.78 4.85
C VAL A 276 -10.39 -3.50 4.52
N THR A 277 -9.34 -2.74 4.26
CA THR A 277 -8.04 -3.30 3.89
C THR A 277 -6.90 -2.39 4.36
N VAL A 278 -5.72 -2.96 4.46
CA VAL A 278 -4.47 -2.26 4.76
C VAL A 278 -3.57 -2.32 3.54
N VAL A 279 -3.25 -1.18 2.96
CA VAL A 279 -2.31 -1.05 1.84
C VAL A 279 -0.89 -1.15 2.36
N SER A 280 -0.17 -2.16 1.92
CA SER A 280 1.20 -2.42 2.31
C SER A 280 2.16 -2.30 1.13
N GLY A 281 3.26 -1.58 1.35
CA GLY A 281 4.37 -1.50 0.41
C GLY A 281 5.20 -2.78 0.48
N ILE A 282 5.34 -3.48 -0.66
CA ILE A 282 6.00 -4.77 -0.77
C ILE A 282 6.85 -4.78 -2.04
N ASP A 283 8.16 -4.86 -1.89
CA ASP A 283 9.15 -4.98 -2.97
C ASP A 283 10.02 -6.24 -2.86
N LYS A 284 9.80 -7.06 -1.80
CA LYS A 284 10.50 -8.31 -1.53
C LYS A 284 9.53 -9.40 -1.15
N MET A 285 9.83 -10.64 -1.55
CA MET A 285 9.00 -11.80 -1.25
C MET A 285 8.84 -12.04 0.26
N GLU A 286 9.88 -11.78 1.03
CA GLU A 286 9.88 -11.93 2.48
C GLU A 286 8.84 -11.02 3.15
N TRP A 287 8.73 -9.78 2.68
CA TRP A 287 7.73 -8.83 3.19
C TRP A 287 6.30 -9.26 2.85
N LEU A 288 6.09 -9.82 1.65
CA LEU A 288 4.78 -10.39 1.29
C LEU A 288 4.41 -11.53 2.23
N GLN A 289 5.32 -12.48 2.41
CA GLN A 289 5.09 -13.65 3.25
C GLN A 289 4.83 -13.28 4.71
N GLU A 290 5.61 -12.33 5.25
CA GLU A 290 5.43 -11.84 6.61
C GLU A 290 4.07 -11.16 6.79
N ASN A 291 3.73 -10.20 5.92
CA ASN A 291 2.48 -9.46 6.00
C ASN A 291 1.25 -10.36 5.77
N ALA A 292 1.33 -11.29 4.81
CA ALA A 292 0.27 -12.27 4.58
C ALA A 292 0.07 -13.20 5.80
N ARG A 293 1.17 -13.62 6.46
CA ARG A 293 1.09 -14.41 7.69
C ARG A 293 0.40 -13.65 8.81
N VAL A 294 0.77 -12.38 9.03
CA VAL A 294 0.12 -11.53 10.03
C VAL A 294 -1.37 -11.38 9.74
N ALA A 295 -1.73 -11.13 8.47
CA ALA A 295 -3.12 -10.98 8.06
C ALA A 295 -3.92 -12.28 8.18
N ALA A 296 -3.36 -13.43 7.78
CA ALA A 296 -4.02 -14.73 7.83
C ALA A 296 -4.24 -15.25 9.26
N SER A 297 -3.30 -14.96 10.16
CA SER A 297 -3.39 -15.34 11.58
C SER A 297 -3.97 -14.23 12.47
N PHE A 298 -4.52 -13.18 11.84
CA PHE A 298 -4.94 -11.96 12.52
C PHE A 298 -5.97 -12.24 13.64
N LYS A 299 -5.63 -11.70 14.80
CA LYS A 299 -6.56 -11.54 15.94
C LYS A 299 -6.58 -10.06 16.31
N PRO A 300 -7.76 -9.44 16.45
CA PRO A 300 -7.85 -8.06 16.89
C PRO A 300 -7.07 -7.81 18.19
N LEU A 301 -6.47 -6.64 18.31
CA LEU A 301 -5.89 -6.20 19.56
C LEU A 301 -6.98 -6.07 20.63
N THR A 302 -6.68 -6.52 21.84
CA THR A 302 -7.46 -6.18 23.01
C THR A 302 -7.37 -4.68 23.30
N ALA A 303 -8.31 -4.15 24.08
CA ALA A 303 -8.29 -2.73 24.48
C ALA A 303 -6.96 -2.35 25.19
N ALA A 304 -6.43 -3.26 26.02
CA ALA A 304 -5.17 -3.05 26.74
C ALA A 304 -3.95 -3.01 25.79
N GLU A 305 -3.84 -4.00 24.89
CA GLU A 305 -2.75 -4.03 23.88
C GLU A 305 -2.78 -2.79 22.99
N ARG A 306 -3.98 -2.36 22.61
CA ARG A 306 -4.16 -1.17 21.80
C ARG A 306 -3.75 0.09 22.54
N ALA A 307 -4.19 0.26 23.78
CA ALA A 307 -3.84 1.42 24.62
C ALA A 307 -2.32 1.50 24.87
N GLU A 308 -1.65 0.37 25.11
CA GLU A 308 -0.20 0.32 25.29
C GLU A 308 0.53 0.78 24.02
N LEU A 309 0.15 0.27 22.83
CA LEU A 309 0.75 0.68 21.57
C LEU A 309 0.52 2.18 21.29
N GLU A 310 -0.69 2.68 21.53
CA GLU A 310 -1.03 4.09 21.37
C GLU A 310 -0.21 4.96 22.31
N GLN A 311 -0.08 4.60 23.58
CA GLN A 311 0.74 5.33 24.55
C GLN A 311 2.22 5.37 24.15
N ARG A 312 2.74 4.27 23.60
CA ARG A 312 4.14 4.13 23.18
C ARG A 312 4.45 4.93 21.91
N CYS A 313 3.53 5.00 20.96
CA CYS A 313 3.78 5.48 19.60
C CYS A 313 3.12 6.82 19.26
N SER A 314 1.85 7.02 19.63
CA SER A 314 1.05 8.15 19.18
C SER A 314 1.57 9.54 19.59
N PRO A 315 2.17 9.75 20.78
CA PRO A 315 2.73 11.05 21.14
C PRO A 315 3.94 11.47 20.30
N LYS A 316 4.54 10.56 19.55
CA LYS A 316 5.80 10.75 18.83
C LYS A 316 5.55 11.15 17.37
N LYS A 317 5.14 12.39 17.17
CA LYS A 317 4.75 12.95 15.83
C LYS A 317 5.86 12.91 14.79
N GLU A 318 7.13 12.77 15.20
CA GLU A 318 8.26 12.61 14.29
C GLU A 318 8.20 11.34 13.44
N TYR A 319 7.39 10.35 13.83
CA TYR A 319 7.17 9.13 13.09
C TYR A 319 6.00 9.19 12.10
N GLU A 320 5.23 10.29 12.11
CA GLU A 320 4.21 10.57 11.10
C GLU A 320 4.85 11.21 9.85
N TYR A 321 5.83 10.55 9.27
CA TYR A 321 6.59 11.10 8.13
C TYR A 321 5.69 11.49 6.95
N TYR A 322 4.59 10.79 6.74
CA TYR A 322 3.60 11.08 5.71
C TYR A 322 2.97 12.47 5.83
N ARG A 323 2.92 13.08 7.03
CA ARG A 323 2.39 14.45 7.21
C ARG A 323 3.28 15.51 6.56
N ARG A 324 4.57 15.23 6.36
CA ARG A 324 5.50 16.14 5.69
C ARG A 324 5.12 16.35 4.22
N TRP A 325 4.46 15.38 3.59
CA TRP A 325 4.01 15.51 2.21
C TRP A 325 2.93 16.58 2.00
N ALA A 326 2.23 17.01 3.06
CA ALA A 326 1.26 18.10 3.01
C ALA A 326 1.90 19.49 2.88
N TYR A 327 3.22 19.58 3.11
CA TYR A 327 3.94 20.85 3.06
C TYR A 327 4.80 21.01 1.80
N TYR A 328 4.71 20.06 0.87
CA TYR A 328 5.37 20.20 -0.41
C TYR A 328 4.54 21.11 -1.32
N ASP A 329 4.89 22.40 -1.33
CA ASP A 329 4.47 23.31 -2.37
C ASP A 329 5.03 22.85 -3.72
N GLY A 330 4.20 22.14 -4.47
CA GLY A 330 4.25 22.10 -5.91
C GLY A 330 5.50 21.54 -6.60
N GLY A 331 6.07 20.45 -6.13
CA GLY A 331 7.17 19.84 -6.88
C GLY A 331 7.05 18.30 -6.97
N PRO A 332 7.08 17.71 -8.17
CA PRO A 332 7.12 16.27 -8.36
C PRO A 332 8.42 15.61 -7.88
N GLN A 333 9.34 16.36 -7.30
CA GLN A 333 10.69 15.90 -6.97
C GLN A 333 10.89 15.34 -5.56
N GLY A 334 9.92 15.48 -4.66
CA GLY A 334 10.08 15.06 -3.25
C GLY A 334 9.48 13.71 -2.88
N VAL A 335 8.65 13.13 -3.70
CA VAL A 335 7.80 11.98 -3.33
C VAL A 335 8.49 10.63 -3.56
N LEU A 336 9.58 10.58 -4.30
CA LEU A 336 10.18 9.33 -4.78
C LEU A 336 11.56 9.00 -4.21
N ALA A 337 12.02 9.73 -3.20
CA ALA A 337 13.26 9.41 -2.50
C ALA A 337 12.95 8.83 -1.12
N ALA A 338 12.38 7.64 -1.05
CA ALA A 338 12.46 6.73 0.10
C ALA A 338 11.91 5.35 -0.31
#